data_dd046d9baf3c5bf67785b1f43101c9ff
#
_entry.id   dd046d9baf3c5bf67785b1f43101c9ff
#
_cell.length_a   1.000
_cell.length_b   1.000
_cell.length_c   1.000
_cell.angle_alpha   90.00
_cell.angle_beta   90.00
_cell.angle_gamma   90.00
#
_symmetry.space_group_name_H-M   'P 1'
#
loop_
_entity.id
_entity.type
_entity.pdbx_description
1 polymer ?
#
loop_
_entity_poly.entity_id
_entity_poly.type
_entity_poly.pdbx_seq_one_letter_code
_entity_poly.pdbx_strand_id
1 'polypeptide(L)'
;YQNMIQTDASINPGNSGGPLINLLGEVIGINTFIITESKGTGGIGFSIPINRVKNIVKDLIQFGKVDRSWITGITVRDLDERYKKYLKLDIDTGVIVSDVEKKSAAEDAGILLRDVIYKVNGKFVRSAQEIEEVLDEGYFKTGDEVELVIIRNNNPVPLRLKLTDPHGK
;
A
#
# COMPACT_ATOMS: atom_id res chain seq x y z
N TYR A 1 -3.40 9.83 7.28
CA TYR A 1 -4.57 9.76 6.35
C TYR A 1 -4.13 9.91 4.89
N GLN A 2 -3.10 9.13 4.55
CA GLN A 2 -2.55 9.12 3.20
C GLN A 2 -3.59 8.53 2.23
N ASN A 3 -3.56 9.00 0.99
CA ASN A 3 -4.47 8.55 -0.08
C ASN A 3 -5.96 8.81 0.16
N MET A 4 -6.29 9.86 0.92
CA MET A 4 -7.64 10.38 1.07
C MET A 4 -7.78 11.73 0.34
N ILE A 5 -8.95 12.04 -0.15
CA ILE A 5 -9.26 13.38 -0.66
C ILE A 5 -9.55 14.26 0.54
N GLN A 6 -8.71 15.26 0.76
CA GLN A 6 -8.97 16.31 1.74
C GLN A 6 -9.88 17.37 1.13
N THR A 7 -10.87 17.83 1.86
CA THR A 7 -11.85 18.83 1.39
C THR A 7 -12.26 19.77 2.51
N ASP A 8 -12.57 20.99 2.15
CA ASP A 8 -13.21 22.00 2.99
C ASP A 8 -14.75 21.97 2.88
N ALA A 9 -15.28 21.11 2.01
CA ALA A 9 -16.72 20.84 1.98
C ALA A 9 -17.19 20.33 3.35
N SER A 10 -18.32 20.82 3.82
CA SER A 10 -18.85 20.49 5.15
C SER A 10 -19.19 19.02 5.26
N ILE A 11 -18.34 18.24 5.92
CA ILE A 11 -18.60 16.86 6.30
C ILE A 11 -19.20 16.88 7.72
N ASN A 12 -20.40 16.35 7.88
CA ASN A 12 -21.13 16.34 9.15
C ASN A 12 -21.80 14.98 9.35
N PRO A 13 -22.21 14.64 10.59
CA PRO A 13 -23.07 13.48 10.82
C PRO A 13 -24.32 13.54 9.93
N GLY A 14 -24.54 12.48 9.16
CA GLY A 14 -25.64 12.37 8.20
C GLY A 14 -25.20 12.38 6.74
N ASN A 15 -24.03 12.93 6.37
CA ASN A 15 -23.49 12.85 5.01
C ASN A 15 -22.29 11.89 4.88
N SER A 16 -21.85 11.26 5.96
CA SER A 16 -20.87 10.19 5.93
C SER A 16 -21.41 8.99 5.14
N GLY A 17 -20.62 8.42 4.24
CA GLY A 17 -21.06 7.40 3.28
C GLY A 17 -21.73 7.98 2.02
N GLY A 18 -22.08 9.26 2.01
CA GLY A 18 -22.56 9.98 0.83
C GLY A 18 -21.43 10.35 -0.13
N PRO A 19 -21.77 10.74 -1.38
CA PRO A 19 -20.78 11.07 -2.40
C PRO A 19 -20.17 12.45 -2.17
N LEU A 20 -18.85 12.56 -2.45
CA LEU A 20 -18.20 13.82 -2.75
C LEU A 20 -18.25 13.99 -4.28
N ILE A 21 -18.82 15.12 -4.74
CA ILE A 21 -19.01 15.39 -6.16
C ILE A 21 -18.20 16.61 -6.58
N ASN A 22 -17.76 16.63 -7.85
CA ASN A 22 -17.13 17.79 -8.45
C ASN A 22 -18.19 18.71 -9.15
N LEU A 23 -17.73 19.82 -9.72
CA LEU A 23 -18.61 20.78 -10.40
C LEU A 23 -19.26 20.22 -11.69
N LEU A 24 -18.79 19.10 -12.21
CA LEU A 24 -19.35 18.41 -13.37
C LEU A 24 -20.43 17.38 -12.96
N GLY A 25 -20.71 17.23 -11.66
CA GLY A 25 -21.64 16.24 -11.12
C GLY A 25 -21.06 14.83 -11.02
N GLU A 26 -19.73 14.66 -11.20
CA GLU A 26 -19.09 13.37 -11.09
C GLU A 26 -18.75 13.04 -9.63
N VAL A 27 -18.98 11.79 -9.21
CA VAL A 27 -18.57 11.31 -7.91
C VAL A 27 -17.05 11.10 -7.90
N ILE A 28 -16.33 11.86 -7.09
CA ILE A 28 -14.88 11.79 -6.94
C ILE A 28 -14.44 11.08 -5.66
N GLY A 29 -15.33 10.93 -4.68
CA GLY A 29 -15.03 10.24 -3.42
C GLY A 29 -16.28 9.89 -2.64
N ILE A 30 -16.07 9.16 -1.52
CA ILE A 30 -17.09 8.85 -0.52
C ILE A 30 -16.71 9.52 0.80
N ASN A 31 -17.59 10.36 1.33
CA ASN A 31 -17.38 11.09 2.58
C ASN A 31 -17.21 10.12 3.75
N THR A 32 -16.23 10.37 4.61
CA THR A 32 -15.90 9.43 5.67
C THR A 32 -15.92 10.11 7.04
N PHE A 33 -15.00 11.03 7.30
CA PHE A 33 -14.84 11.67 8.59
C PHE A 33 -14.27 13.09 8.47
N ILE A 34 -14.30 13.80 9.58
CA ILE A 34 -13.66 15.12 9.74
C ILE A 34 -12.62 15.05 10.85
N ILE A 35 -11.56 15.84 10.71
CA ILE A 35 -10.67 16.18 11.80
C ILE A 35 -11.02 17.60 12.24
N THR A 36 -11.46 17.75 13.49
CA THR A 36 -11.74 19.06 14.09
C THR A 36 -10.65 19.40 15.10
N GLU A 37 -10.07 20.59 14.99
CA GLU A 37 -9.25 21.12 16.08
C GLU A 37 -10.16 21.52 17.25
N SER A 38 -9.75 21.19 18.47
CA SER A 38 -10.55 21.27 19.70
C SER A 38 -11.05 22.67 20.10
N LYS A 39 -10.87 23.69 19.29
CA LYS A 39 -11.31 25.09 19.57
C LYS A 39 -11.75 25.89 18.33
N GLY A 40 -12.00 25.26 17.18
CA GLY A 40 -12.34 25.99 15.96
C GLY A 40 -13.66 25.54 15.32
N THR A 41 -14.32 26.49 14.64
CA THR A 41 -15.53 26.25 13.84
C THR A 41 -15.27 25.65 12.46
N GLY A 42 -14.07 25.14 12.20
CA GLY A 42 -13.68 24.54 10.94
C GLY A 42 -13.06 23.17 11.16
N GLY A 43 -13.54 22.18 10.43
CA GLY A 43 -12.94 20.84 10.33
C GLY A 43 -12.38 20.59 8.92
N ILE A 44 -11.38 19.76 8.82
CA ILE A 44 -10.90 19.26 7.53
C ILE A 44 -11.61 17.94 7.26
N GLY A 45 -12.40 17.89 6.19
CA GLY A 45 -13.09 16.69 5.75
C GLY A 45 -12.18 15.73 4.96
N PHE A 46 -12.46 14.44 5.07
CA PHE A 46 -11.75 13.39 4.32
C PHE A 46 -12.74 12.47 3.63
N SER A 47 -12.44 12.16 2.37
CA SER A 47 -13.23 11.26 1.54
C SER A 47 -12.34 10.19 0.91
N ILE A 48 -12.85 8.96 0.80
CA ILE A 48 -12.17 7.85 0.12
C ILE A 48 -12.26 8.09 -1.40
N PRO A 49 -11.14 8.13 -2.14
CA PRO A 49 -11.16 8.34 -3.58
C PRO A 49 -12.01 7.31 -4.32
N ILE A 50 -12.81 7.76 -5.28
CA ILE A 50 -13.75 6.90 -6.01
C ILE A 50 -13.06 5.76 -6.77
N ASN A 51 -11.82 5.96 -7.24
CA ASN A 51 -11.07 4.93 -7.92
C ASN A 51 -10.77 3.72 -7.00
N ARG A 52 -10.50 3.97 -5.71
CA ARG A 52 -10.36 2.91 -4.70
C ARG A 52 -11.70 2.23 -4.43
N VAL A 53 -12.77 3.01 -4.32
CA VAL A 53 -14.12 2.51 -4.05
C VAL A 53 -14.62 1.59 -5.18
N LYS A 54 -14.37 1.93 -6.45
CA LYS A 54 -14.81 1.12 -7.61
C LYS A 54 -14.38 -0.35 -7.53
N ASN A 55 -13.16 -0.60 -7.09
CA ASN A 55 -12.64 -1.96 -6.96
C ASN A 55 -13.29 -2.71 -5.79
N ILE A 56 -13.42 -2.03 -4.64
CA ILE A 56 -14.08 -2.57 -3.44
C ILE A 56 -15.54 -2.93 -3.74
N VAL A 57 -16.27 -2.03 -4.41
CA VAL A 57 -17.70 -2.24 -4.73
C VAL A 57 -17.90 -3.44 -5.65
N LYS A 58 -17.03 -3.66 -6.64
CA LYS A 58 -17.09 -4.85 -7.51
C LYS A 58 -17.03 -6.13 -6.68
N ASP A 59 -16.09 -6.22 -5.75
CA ASP A 59 -15.96 -7.41 -4.92
C ASP A 59 -17.14 -7.60 -3.97
N LEU A 60 -17.63 -6.52 -3.36
CA LEU A 60 -18.79 -6.57 -2.49
C LEU A 60 -20.05 -7.03 -3.23
N ILE A 61 -20.25 -6.58 -4.48
CA ILE A 61 -21.39 -7.01 -5.31
C ILE A 61 -21.24 -8.47 -5.71
N GLN A 62 -20.03 -8.89 -6.12
CA GLN A 62 -19.81 -10.21 -6.68
C GLN A 62 -19.68 -11.30 -5.60
N PHE A 63 -19.03 -11.00 -4.49
CA PHE A 63 -18.63 -11.98 -3.47
C PHE A 63 -19.19 -11.69 -2.07
N GLY A 64 -19.86 -10.55 -1.86
CA GLY A 64 -20.34 -10.10 -0.55
C GLY A 64 -19.24 -9.70 0.44
N LYS A 65 -17.98 -9.81 0.05
CA LYS A 65 -16.80 -9.47 0.88
C LYS A 65 -15.64 -9.00 0.01
N VAL A 66 -14.71 -8.28 0.63
CA VAL A 66 -13.41 -7.94 0.03
C VAL A 66 -12.38 -8.94 0.56
N ASP A 67 -11.77 -9.72 -0.32
CA ASP A 67 -10.72 -10.65 0.04
C ASP A 67 -9.35 -9.98 -0.11
N ARG A 68 -8.65 -9.78 1.01
CA ARG A 68 -7.29 -9.27 1.11
C ARG A 68 -6.37 -10.26 1.85
N SER A 69 -6.72 -11.52 1.83
CA SER A 69 -6.02 -12.58 2.54
C SER A 69 -4.80 -13.11 1.78
N TRP A 70 -4.01 -12.24 1.19
CA TRP A 70 -2.75 -12.66 0.56
C TRP A 70 -1.56 -12.43 1.47
N ILE A 71 -0.52 -13.23 1.28
CA ILE A 71 0.77 -13.12 1.94
C ILE A 71 1.91 -13.10 0.91
N THR A 72 3.02 -12.53 1.31
CA THR A 72 4.25 -12.48 0.53
C THR A 72 5.32 -13.45 1.05
N GLY A 73 5.29 -13.72 2.35
CA GLY A 73 6.31 -14.49 3.04
C GLY A 73 7.61 -13.73 3.27
N ILE A 74 7.57 -12.38 3.27
CA ILE A 74 8.71 -11.53 3.66
C ILE A 74 8.41 -10.77 4.94
N THR A 75 9.43 -10.60 5.77
CA THR A 75 9.43 -9.59 6.83
C THR A 75 10.41 -8.50 6.44
N VAL A 76 9.98 -7.25 6.55
CA VAL A 76 10.76 -6.08 6.17
C VAL A 76 10.97 -5.14 7.34
N ARG A 77 12.00 -4.30 7.25
CA ARG A 77 12.30 -3.21 8.17
C ARG A 77 12.78 -2.00 7.40
N ASP A 78 12.56 -0.83 7.95
CA ASP A 78 13.09 0.39 7.38
C ASP A 78 14.62 0.34 7.35
N LEU A 79 15.20 0.85 6.27
CA LEU A 79 16.65 0.88 6.09
C LEU A 79 17.23 2.01 6.95
N ASP A 80 17.97 1.64 8.00
CA ASP A 80 18.67 2.59 8.87
C ASP A 80 20.14 2.78 8.45
N GLU A 81 20.79 3.81 9.00
CA GLU A 81 22.19 4.14 8.72
C GLU A 81 23.18 3.01 9.10
N ARG A 82 22.81 2.15 10.07
CA ARG A 82 23.65 1.02 10.50
C ARG A 82 23.68 -0.05 9.43
N TYR A 83 22.50 -0.39 8.85
CA TYR A 83 22.40 -1.33 7.76
C TYR A 83 23.05 -0.81 6.50
N LYS A 84 22.87 0.47 6.14
CA LYS A 84 23.55 1.10 4.99
C LYS A 84 25.06 0.94 5.10
N LYS A 85 25.63 1.30 6.23
CA LYS A 85 27.07 1.20 6.48
C LYS A 85 27.56 -0.24 6.49
N TYR A 86 26.80 -1.14 7.13
CA TYR A 86 27.16 -2.57 7.21
C TYR A 86 27.17 -3.25 5.85
N LEU A 87 26.17 -2.96 5.01
CA LEU A 87 26.01 -3.54 3.68
C LEU A 87 26.75 -2.72 2.60
N LYS A 88 27.39 -1.61 2.98
CA LYS A 88 28.11 -0.66 2.09
C LYS A 88 27.21 -0.25 0.90
N LEU A 89 25.96 0.13 1.19
CA LEU A 89 24.98 0.49 0.18
C LEU A 89 25.26 1.89 -0.38
N ASP A 90 25.16 2.01 -1.69
CA ASP A 90 25.28 3.28 -2.43
C ASP A 90 23.93 3.98 -2.62
N ILE A 91 22.91 3.57 -1.87
CA ILE A 91 21.56 4.12 -1.90
C ILE A 91 21.19 4.73 -0.55
N ASP A 92 20.39 5.80 -0.59
CA ASP A 92 19.97 6.50 0.63
C ASP A 92 18.63 6.00 1.20
N THR A 93 17.84 5.30 0.40
CA THR A 93 16.49 4.88 0.77
C THR A 93 16.19 3.46 0.32
N GLY A 94 15.22 2.84 0.99
CA GLY A 94 14.75 1.50 0.69
C GLY A 94 14.25 0.80 1.95
N VAL A 95 13.80 -0.44 1.79
CA VAL A 95 13.27 -1.27 2.87
C VAL A 95 14.01 -2.60 2.86
N ILE A 96 14.69 -2.92 3.96
CA ILE A 96 15.51 -4.14 4.02
C ILE A 96 14.67 -5.36 4.36
N VAL A 97 14.91 -6.46 3.61
CA VAL A 97 14.34 -7.78 3.91
C VAL A 97 15.06 -8.37 5.11
N SER A 98 14.36 -8.52 6.22
CA SER A 98 14.87 -9.03 7.49
C SER A 98 14.59 -10.51 7.70
N ASP A 99 13.63 -11.09 6.96
CA ASP A 99 13.36 -12.53 6.95
C ASP A 99 12.63 -12.91 5.67
N VAL A 100 12.83 -14.17 5.22
CA VAL A 100 12.12 -14.79 4.09
C VAL A 100 11.63 -16.15 4.54
N GLU A 101 10.32 -16.34 4.52
CA GLU A 101 9.68 -17.58 4.92
C GLU A 101 9.96 -18.68 3.88
N LYS A 102 10.29 -19.87 4.37
CA LYS A 102 10.52 -21.02 3.51
C LYS A 102 9.24 -21.48 2.80
N LYS A 103 9.36 -21.87 1.55
CA LYS A 103 8.25 -22.31 0.69
C LYS A 103 7.19 -21.22 0.53
N SER A 104 7.61 -19.96 0.54
CA SER A 104 6.78 -18.80 0.31
C SER A 104 6.91 -18.25 -1.11
N ALA A 105 5.99 -17.38 -1.48
CA ALA A 105 6.07 -16.64 -2.73
C ALA A 105 7.35 -15.82 -2.88
N ALA A 106 7.88 -15.32 -1.77
CA ALA A 106 9.14 -14.57 -1.76
C ALA A 106 10.36 -15.46 -2.06
N GLU A 107 10.41 -16.65 -1.47
CA GLU A 107 11.48 -17.62 -1.78
C GLU A 107 11.41 -18.03 -3.25
N ASP A 108 10.22 -18.33 -3.77
CA ASP A 108 10.00 -18.70 -5.18
C ASP A 108 10.35 -17.55 -6.12
N ALA A 109 10.13 -16.31 -5.73
CA ALA A 109 10.53 -15.11 -6.48
C ALA A 109 12.05 -14.85 -6.43
N GLY A 110 12.79 -15.59 -5.61
CA GLY A 110 14.23 -15.43 -5.44
C GLY A 110 14.63 -14.23 -4.58
N ILE A 111 13.74 -13.75 -3.70
CA ILE A 111 14.06 -12.75 -2.68
C ILE A 111 14.94 -13.39 -1.61
N LEU A 112 15.96 -12.68 -1.19
CA LEU A 112 16.93 -13.15 -0.20
C LEU A 112 16.97 -12.22 1.01
N LEU A 113 17.39 -12.79 2.13
CA LEU A 113 17.74 -12.02 3.33
C LEU A 113 18.75 -10.92 2.99
N ARG A 114 18.51 -9.70 3.47
CA ARG A 114 19.32 -8.49 3.24
C ARG A 114 19.18 -7.87 1.84
N ASP A 115 18.28 -8.33 1.00
CA ASP A 115 17.86 -7.54 -0.15
C ASP A 115 17.25 -6.23 0.33
N VAL A 116 17.42 -5.17 -0.43
CA VAL A 116 16.75 -3.90 -0.14
C VAL A 116 15.70 -3.64 -1.21
N ILE A 117 14.43 -3.66 -0.82
CA ILE A 117 13.33 -3.30 -1.71
C ILE A 117 13.44 -1.79 -1.96
N TYR A 118 13.63 -1.44 -3.22
CA TYR A 118 13.85 -0.08 -3.67
C TYR A 118 12.65 0.49 -4.41
N LYS A 119 11.94 -0.37 -5.17
CA LYS A 119 10.69 -0.01 -5.84
C LYS A 119 9.68 -1.14 -5.74
N VAL A 120 8.41 -0.75 -5.66
CA VAL A 120 7.24 -1.63 -5.75
C VAL A 120 6.33 -1.05 -6.84
N ASN A 121 6.04 -1.83 -7.89
CA ASN A 121 5.24 -1.39 -9.05
C ASN A 121 5.67 -0.03 -9.61
N GLY A 122 6.97 0.15 -9.78
CA GLY A 122 7.58 1.36 -10.32
C GLY A 122 7.70 2.54 -9.33
N LYS A 123 7.04 2.51 -8.16
CA LYS A 123 7.12 3.54 -7.12
C LYS A 123 8.28 3.27 -6.18
N PHE A 124 9.07 4.30 -5.89
CA PHE A 124 10.10 4.22 -4.85
C PHE A 124 9.46 4.05 -3.47
N VAL A 125 10.07 3.23 -2.62
CA VAL A 125 9.63 2.99 -1.24
C VAL A 125 10.77 3.28 -0.27
N ARG A 126 10.45 3.92 0.85
CA ARG A 126 11.38 4.36 1.90
C ARG A 126 11.13 3.71 3.25
N SER A 127 9.92 3.19 3.44
CA SER A 127 9.48 2.53 4.66
C SER A 127 8.60 1.32 4.36
N ALA A 128 8.48 0.43 5.34
CA ALA A 128 7.54 -0.69 5.29
C ALA A 128 6.09 -0.19 5.06
N GLN A 129 5.74 0.93 5.68
CA GLN A 129 4.43 1.57 5.50
C GLN A 129 4.18 1.99 4.05
N GLU A 130 5.17 2.57 3.35
CA GLU A 130 5.02 2.95 1.94
C GLU A 130 4.82 1.72 1.03
N ILE A 131 5.40 0.57 1.38
CA ILE A 131 5.11 -0.69 0.67
C ILE A 131 3.64 -1.07 0.83
N GLU A 132 3.11 -1.05 2.06
CA GLU A 132 1.71 -1.33 2.33
C GLU A 132 0.78 -0.38 1.57
N GLU A 133 1.11 0.91 1.53
CA GLU A 133 0.35 1.92 0.79
C GLU A 133 0.31 1.63 -0.72
N VAL A 134 1.44 1.27 -1.32
CA VAL A 134 1.49 0.91 -2.74
C VAL A 134 0.66 -0.34 -3.03
N LEU A 135 0.71 -1.33 -2.15
CA LEU A 135 -0.06 -2.55 -2.29
C LEU A 135 -1.56 -2.30 -2.09
N ASP A 136 -1.93 -1.47 -1.12
CA ASP A 136 -3.31 -1.05 -0.89
C ASP A 136 -3.90 -0.27 -2.06
N GLU A 137 -3.12 0.66 -2.66
CA GLU A 137 -3.54 1.40 -3.85
C GLU A 137 -3.74 0.50 -5.07
N GLY A 138 -2.87 -0.50 -5.23
CA GLY A 138 -2.94 -1.45 -6.35
C GLY A 138 -4.12 -2.41 -6.28
N TYR A 139 -4.77 -2.51 -5.12
CA TYR A 139 -5.90 -3.41 -4.90
C TYR A 139 -5.62 -4.86 -5.29
N PHE A 140 -4.46 -5.36 -4.90
CA PHE A 140 -4.00 -6.70 -5.24
C PHE A 140 -4.80 -7.82 -4.56
N LYS A 141 -4.88 -8.96 -5.24
CA LYS A 141 -5.54 -10.18 -4.79
C LYS A 141 -4.56 -11.35 -4.80
N THR A 142 -4.93 -12.42 -4.13
CA THR A 142 -4.24 -13.70 -4.27
C THR A 142 -4.16 -14.10 -5.75
N GLY A 143 -2.96 -14.43 -6.19
CA GLY A 143 -2.65 -14.77 -7.58
C GLY A 143 -2.11 -13.61 -8.42
N ASP A 144 -2.28 -12.36 -8.00
CA ASP A 144 -1.68 -11.20 -8.68
C ASP A 144 -0.17 -11.17 -8.50
N GLU A 145 0.52 -10.53 -9.45
CA GLU A 145 1.95 -10.31 -9.40
C GLU A 145 2.27 -8.86 -9.03
N VAL A 146 3.25 -8.70 -8.15
CA VAL A 146 3.83 -7.41 -7.75
C VAL A 146 5.22 -7.30 -8.34
N GLU A 147 5.47 -6.23 -9.09
CA GLU A 147 6.80 -5.95 -9.61
C GLU A 147 7.66 -5.29 -8.54
N LEU A 148 8.82 -5.88 -8.27
CA LEU A 148 9.79 -5.36 -7.33
C LEU A 148 11.09 -5.00 -8.05
N VAL A 149 11.73 -3.93 -7.61
CA VAL A 149 13.16 -3.71 -7.88
C VAL A 149 13.86 -3.74 -6.53
N ILE A 150 14.69 -4.74 -6.35
CA ILE A 150 15.53 -4.86 -5.16
C ILE A 150 16.96 -4.41 -5.47
N ILE A 151 17.69 -3.98 -4.45
CA ILE A 151 19.14 -3.78 -4.53
C ILE A 151 19.82 -4.95 -3.82
N ARG A 152 20.64 -5.67 -4.55
CA ARG A 152 21.44 -6.79 -4.08
C ARG A 152 22.89 -6.57 -4.50
N ASN A 153 23.81 -6.49 -3.53
CA ASN A 153 25.23 -6.18 -3.81
C ASN A 153 25.41 -4.89 -4.65
N ASN A 154 24.66 -3.84 -4.30
CA ASN A 154 24.61 -2.55 -5.00
C ASN A 154 24.10 -2.60 -6.46
N ASN A 155 23.55 -3.72 -6.89
CA ASN A 155 22.96 -3.84 -8.23
C ASN A 155 21.44 -3.92 -8.16
N PRO A 156 20.72 -3.22 -9.03
CA PRO A 156 19.29 -3.37 -9.13
C PRO A 156 18.92 -4.71 -9.79
N VAL A 157 18.03 -5.45 -9.15
CA VAL A 157 17.51 -6.73 -9.63
C VAL A 157 15.99 -6.62 -9.72
N PRO A 158 15.40 -6.70 -10.92
CA PRO A 158 13.95 -6.76 -11.07
C PRO A 158 13.45 -8.17 -10.72
N LEU A 159 12.40 -8.26 -9.92
CA LEU A 159 11.74 -9.49 -9.51
C LEU A 159 10.23 -9.35 -9.67
N ARG A 160 9.53 -10.48 -9.80
CA ARG A 160 8.07 -10.57 -9.73
C ARG A 160 7.69 -11.47 -8.59
N LEU A 161 6.90 -10.93 -7.69
CA LEU A 161 6.40 -11.60 -6.51
C LEU A 161 4.91 -11.91 -6.70
N LYS A 162 4.55 -13.18 -6.78
CA LYS A 162 3.16 -13.61 -6.86
C LYS A 162 2.57 -13.67 -5.45
N LEU A 163 1.45 -12.99 -5.24
CA LEU A 163 0.75 -13.02 -3.96
C LEU A 163 0.05 -14.37 -3.76
N THR A 164 0.23 -14.99 -2.61
CA THR A 164 -0.30 -16.33 -2.32
C THR A 164 -1.34 -16.31 -1.20
N ASP A 165 -2.19 -17.31 -1.16
CA ASP A 165 -3.15 -17.51 -0.06
C ASP A 165 -2.40 -17.92 1.22
N PRO A 166 -2.63 -17.29 2.38
CA PRO A 166 -2.03 -17.67 3.65
C PRO A 166 -2.37 -19.10 4.10
N HIS A 167 -3.44 -19.66 3.56
CA HIS A 167 -3.90 -21.00 3.92
C HIS A 167 -3.50 -22.09 2.91
N GLY A 168 -2.72 -21.73 1.86
CA GLY A 168 -2.07 -22.64 0.93
C GLY A 168 -2.98 -23.75 0.36
N LYS A 169 -3.97 -23.36 -0.44
CA LYS A 169 -4.70 -24.35 -1.27
C LYS A 169 -4.38 -24.14 -2.73
#